data_b3397c5ab60eea605afb92daeae67a99
#
_entry.id   b3397c5ab60eea605afb92daeae67a99
#
_cell.length_a   1.000
_cell.length_b   1.000
_cell.length_c   1.000
_cell.angle_alpha   90.00
_cell.angle_beta   90.00
_cell.angle_gamma   90.00
#
_symmetry.space_group_name_H-M   'P 1'
#
loop_
_entity.id
_entity.type
_entity.pdbx_description
1 polymer ?
#
loop_
_entity_poly.entity_id
_entity_poly.type
_entity_poly.pdbx_seq_one_letter_code
_entity_poly.pdbx_strand_id
1 'polypeptide(L)'
;MRRYDLIGLISLFCLLAACTPSQPEWRLVWEENFDQINDFDPAVWSKIPRGTADWNNYMSDFDSLYEMRNGNLVLRGIQNLTQPQDTAPFLTGGVYTKGKMGFMDGRLEIKAKLNGATGAWPAFWLLPQEGQWPMGGEIDIMERLNYDNIAYQTVHSHYTYDLGFKTTPPQGSTGPIHPEAYNVYAVEMYADSLSFFINDQHTFTYPRIETDQEGQFPFHQPFYLLLDMQLGGSWVGAVDPTELPVEMSIDWVRFYQK
;
A
#
# COMPACT_ATOMS: atom_id res chain seq x y z
N MET A 1 12.75 -77.13 -41.42
CA MET A 1 12.62 -76.41 -40.14
C MET A 1 13.54 -75.19 -40.15
N ARG A 2 13.01 -73.99 -40.38
CA ARG A 2 13.76 -72.70 -40.33
C ARG A 2 13.42 -72.01 -39.02
N ARG A 3 14.41 -71.73 -38.19
CA ARG A 3 14.29 -70.89 -36.95
C ARG A 3 14.37 -69.44 -37.38
N TYR A 4 13.43 -68.62 -36.91
CA TYR A 4 13.45 -67.17 -37.01
C TYR A 4 13.93 -66.62 -35.67
N ASP A 5 15.08 -65.94 -35.65
CA ASP A 5 15.60 -65.22 -34.51
C ASP A 5 14.90 -63.85 -34.45
N LEU A 6 14.19 -63.60 -33.35
CA LEU A 6 13.52 -62.31 -33.08
C LEU A 6 14.53 -61.40 -32.37
N ILE A 7 15.04 -60.40 -33.07
CA ILE A 7 15.89 -59.37 -32.48
C ILE A 7 14.94 -58.30 -31.85
N GLY A 8 14.89 -58.29 -30.55
CA GLY A 8 14.14 -57.27 -29.81
C GLY A 8 14.92 -55.93 -29.75
N LEU A 9 14.33 -54.90 -30.36
CA LEU A 9 14.86 -53.52 -30.29
C LEU A 9 14.41 -52.91 -28.94
N ILE A 10 15.35 -52.71 -28.02
CA ILE A 10 15.10 -51.98 -26.75
C ILE A 10 15.30 -50.48 -27.07
N SER A 11 14.20 -49.75 -27.18
CA SER A 11 14.21 -48.29 -27.26
C SER A 11 14.42 -47.68 -25.87
N LEU A 12 15.63 -47.13 -25.68
CA LEU A 12 15.98 -46.39 -24.47
C LEU A 12 15.37 -44.99 -24.56
N PHE A 13 14.26 -44.76 -23.83
CA PHE A 13 13.67 -43.41 -23.65
C PHE A 13 14.49 -42.64 -22.61
N CYS A 14 15.40 -41.75 -23.08
CA CYS A 14 16.00 -40.76 -22.20
C CYS A 14 14.97 -39.72 -21.83
N LEU A 15 14.45 -39.77 -20.60
CA LEU A 15 13.70 -38.66 -19.97
C LEU A 15 14.70 -37.51 -19.69
N LEU A 16 14.70 -36.50 -20.57
CA LEU A 16 15.31 -35.20 -20.26
C LEU A 16 14.41 -34.50 -19.24
N ALA A 17 14.78 -34.57 -17.95
CA ALA A 17 14.21 -33.72 -16.93
C ALA A 17 14.66 -32.27 -17.25
N ALA A 18 13.77 -31.48 -17.83
CA ALA A 18 13.95 -30.05 -17.97
C ALA A 18 13.91 -29.44 -16.56
N CYS A 19 15.05 -29.08 -15.99
CA CYS A 19 15.11 -28.18 -14.84
C CYS A 19 14.57 -26.81 -15.30
N THR A 20 13.30 -26.55 -15.05
CA THR A 20 12.79 -25.17 -15.06
C THR A 20 13.49 -24.44 -13.92
N PRO A 21 14.18 -23.33 -14.16
CA PRO A 21 14.72 -22.52 -13.07
C PRO A 21 13.54 -22.11 -12.17
N SER A 22 13.61 -22.46 -10.89
CA SER A 22 12.63 -21.97 -9.90
C SER A 22 12.72 -20.44 -9.90
N GLN A 23 11.57 -19.77 -10.03
CA GLN A 23 11.51 -18.34 -9.80
C GLN A 23 12.03 -18.08 -8.38
N PRO A 24 12.85 -17.04 -8.16
CA PRO A 24 13.32 -16.71 -6.82
C PRO A 24 12.11 -16.47 -5.91
N GLU A 25 12.10 -17.15 -4.76
CA GLU A 25 11.02 -17.01 -3.78
C GLU A 25 11.18 -15.69 -3.00
N TRP A 26 10.05 -15.11 -2.61
CA TRP A 26 10.00 -13.95 -1.72
C TRP A 26 10.57 -14.32 -0.34
N ARG A 27 11.55 -13.56 0.13
CA ARG A 27 12.17 -13.72 1.44
C ARG A 27 11.85 -12.49 2.28
N LEU A 28 11.27 -12.68 3.47
CA LEU A 28 11.03 -11.61 4.43
C LEU A 28 12.38 -10.99 4.85
N VAL A 29 12.54 -9.69 4.63
CA VAL A 29 13.76 -8.94 4.96
C VAL A 29 13.52 -7.91 6.06
N TRP A 30 12.28 -7.50 6.26
CA TRP A 30 11.88 -6.60 7.34
C TRP A 30 10.42 -6.79 7.70
N GLU A 31 10.08 -6.64 8.99
CA GLU A 31 8.71 -6.60 9.48
C GLU A 31 8.56 -5.65 10.67
N GLU A 32 7.36 -5.08 10.79
CA GLU A 32 6.85 -4.36 11.93
C GLU A 32 5.53 -5.01 12.36
N ASN A 33 5.48 -5.52 13.60
CA ASN A 33 4.32 -6.23 14.15
C ASN A 33 3.57 -5.41 15.22
N PHE A 34 4.02 -4.18 15.49
CA PHE A 34 3.43 -3.28 16.47
C PHE A 34 3.23 -3.91 17.87
N ASP A 35 4.15 -4.77 18.27
CA ASP A 35 4.12 -5.49 19.57
C ASP A 35 4.59 -4.63 20.75
N GLN A 36 5.04 -3.39 20.51
CA GLN A 36 5.44 -2.45 21.55
C GLN A 36 4.24 -2.08 22.42
N ILE A 37 4.49 -1.89 23.73
CA ILE A 37 3.39 -1.69 24.69
C ILE A 37 2.87 -0.26 24.70
N ASN A 38 3.73 0.73 24.48
CA ASN A 38 3.38 2.13 24.77
C ASN A 38 3.41 3.04 23.53
N ASP A 39 4.21 2.74 22.50
CA ASP A 39 4.35 3.58 21.32
C ASP A 39 5.01 2.78 20.18
N PHE A 40 4.91 3.27 18.94
CA PHE A 40 5.62 2.71 17.79
C PHE A 40 7.14 3.08 17.84
N ASP A 41 7.97 2.29 17.14
CA ASP A 41 9.42 2.49 17.10
C ASP A 41 9.79 3.85 16.46
N PRO A 42 10.34 4.80 17.22
CA PRO A 42 10.74 6.10 16.69
C PRO A 42 11.95 6.05 15.73
N ALA A 43 12.67 4.93 15.64
CA ALA A 43 13.72 4.75 14.65
C ALA A 43 13.14 4.49 13.25
N VAL A 44 11.91 3.97 13.17
CA VAL A 44 11.21 3.65 11.92
C VAL A 44 10.13 4.69 11.60
N TRP A 45 9.33 5.08 12.60
CA TRP A 45 8.13 5.88 12.41
C TRP A 45 8.25 7.29 12.97
N SER A 46 7.56 8.22 12.34
CA SER A 46 7.25 9.55 12.85
C SER A 46 5.77 9.84 12.67
N LYS A 47 5.19 10.67 13.52
CA LYS A 47 3.84 11.22 13.30
C LYS A 47 3.87 12.15 12.08
N ILE A 48 2.85 12.08 11.23
CA ILE A 48 2.70 12.95 10.05
C ILE A 48 2.31 14.36 10.52
N PRO A 49 3.05 15.40 10.12
CA PRO A 49 2.69 16.77 10.48
C PRO A 49 1.46 17.25 9.70
N ARG A 50 0.71 18.18 10.28
CA ARG A 50 -0.38 18.87 9.58
C ARG A 50 0.15 19.63 8.36
N GLY A 51 -0.61 19.53 7.28
CA GLY A 51 -0.40 20.28 6.04
C GLY A 51 -1.63 21.05 5.59
N THR A 52 -1.70 21.36 4.30
CA THR A 52 -2.79 22.14 3.69
C THR A 52 -3.57 21.37 2.63
N ALA A 53 -3.14 20.15 2.30
CA ALA A 53 -3.86 19.28 1.37
C ALA A 53 -5.03 18.58 2.09
N ASP A 54 -6.05 18.14 1.34
CA ASP A 54 -7.22 17.45 1.89
C ASP A 54 -6.82 16.29 2.79
N TRP A 55 -5.83 15.49 2.38
CA TRP A 55 -5.39 14.29 3.11
C TRP A 55 -4.71 14.59 4.47
N ASN A 56 -4.10 15.77 4.67
CA ASN A 56 -3.34 16.07 5.89
C ASN A 56 -3.74 17.34 6.63
N ASN A 57 -4.83 17.99 6.24
CA ASN A 57 -5.27 19.25 6.87
C ASN A 57 -5.78 19.06 8.30
N TYR A 58 -6.08 17.83 8.71
CA TYR A 58 -6.50 17.47 10.08
C TYR A 58 -5.47 16.64 10.84
N MET A 59 -4.31 16.34 10.26
CA MET A 59 -3.24 15.62 10.95
C MET A 59 -2.84 16.33 12.24
N SER A 60 -2.61 15.54 13.29
CA SER A 60 -2.24 16.03 14.60
C SER A 60 -1.34 15.03 15.32
N ASP A 61 -0.48 15.53 16.19
CA ASP A 61 0.38 14.72 17.07
C ASP A 61 -0.29 14.35 18.41
N PHE A 62 -1.57 14.70 18.57
CA PHE A 62 -2.34 14.43 19.80
C PHE A 62 -2.39 12.92 20.10
N ASP A 63 -1.89 12.52 21.26
CA ASP A 63 -1.64 11.12 21.61
C ASP A 63 -2.87 10.22 21.51
N SER A 64 -4.09 10.73 21.77
CA SER A 64 -5.31 9.92 21.67
C SER A 64 -5.63 9.42 20.25
N LEU A 65 -4.95 9.95 19.23
CA LEU A 65 -5.09 9.51 17.84
C LEU A 65 -4.28 8.26 17.53
N TYR A 66 -3.41 7.85 18.45
CA TYR A 66 -2.45 6.76 18.32
C TYR A 66 -2.60 5.82 19.50
N GLU A 67 -2.73 4.53 19.24
CA GLU A 67 -2.81 3.54 20.31
C GLU A 67 -2.15 2.23 19.87
N MET A 68 -1.30 1.67 20.73
CA MET A 68 -0.83 0.30 20.60
C MET A 68 -1.82 -0.60 21.34
N ARG A 69 -2.65 -1.34 20.61
CA ARG A 69 -3.75 -2.14 21.17
C ARG A 69 -3.76 -3.56 20.61
N ASN A 70 -3.52 -4.55 21.48
CA ASN A 70 -3.55 -5.97 21.13
C ASN A 70 -2.61 -6.33 19.95
N GLY A 71 -1.38 -5.79 19.92
CA GLY A 71 -0.44 -6.00 18.83
C GLY A 71 -0.84 -5.31 17.53
N ASN A 72 -1.54 -4.18 17.62
CA ASN A 72 -1.91 -3.36 16.47
C ASN A 72 -1.56 -1.90 16.73
N LEU A 73 -1.11 -1.20 15.71
CA LEU A 73 -1.18 0.25 15.67
C LEU A 73 -2.59 0.66 15.27
N VAL A 74 -3.28 1.40 16.17
CA VAL A 74 -4.60 1.96 15.89
C VAL A 74 -4.46 3.46 15.64
N LEU A 75 -4.85 3.89 14.44
CA LEU A 75 -4.92 5.29 14.05
C LEU A 75 -6.37 5.74 14.01
N ARG A 76 -6.64 6.95 14.51
CA ARG A 76 -8.00 7.48 14.67
C ARG A 76 -8.25 8.75 13.90
N GLY A 77 -9.52 8.90 13.49
CA GLY A 77 -10.14 10.17 13.15
C GLY A 77 -11.19 10.53 14.20
N ILE A 78 -11.11 11.71 14.78
CA ILE A 78 -11.99 12.15 15.87
C ILE A 78 -12.53 13.57 15.61
N GLN A 79 -13.67 13.88 16.23
CA GLN A 79 -14.10 15.27 16.38
C GLN A 79 -13.20 15.98 17.41
N ASN A 80 -12.78 17.21 17.12
CA ASN A 80 -11.96 17.99 18.04
C ASN A 80 -12.83 18.64 19.15
N LEU A 81 -13.05 17.91 20.22
CA LEU A 81 -13.79 18.39 21.40
C LEU A 81 -12.87 18.75 22.57
N THR A 82 -11.60 18.37 22.54
CA THR A 82 -10.71 18.40 23.71
C THR A 82 -9.44 19.20 23.51
N GLN A 83 -9.18 19.68 22.29
CA GLN A 83 -8.00 20.49 21.96
C GLN A 83 -8.41 21.94 21.60
N PRO A 84 -8.82 22.78 22.56
CA PRO A 84 -9.41 24.11 22.28
C PRO A 84 -8.42 25.09 21.63
N GLN A 85 -7.11 24.81 21.71
CA GLN A 85 -6.07 25.61 21.04
C GLN A 85 -5.92 25.27 19.55
N ASP A 86 -6.39 24.11 19.12
CA ASP A 86 -6.42 23.69 17.74
C ASP A 86 -7.79 24.02 17.13
N THR A 87 -7.81 24.89 16.14
CA THR A 87 -9.06 25.36 15.50
C THR A 87 -9.65 24.39 14.47
N ALA A 88 -8.95 23.30 14.14
CA ALA A 88 -9.47 22.30 13.23
C ALA A 88 -10.68 21.57 13.84
N PRO A 89 -11.77 21.35 13.08
CA PRO A 89 -12.97 20.70 13.60
C PRO A 89 -12.77 19.20 13.87
N PHE A 90 -11.80 18.60 13.19
CA PHE A 90 -11.43 17.19 13.30
C PHE A 90 -9.94 17.05 13.51
N LEU A 91 -9.52 15.92 14.09
CA LEU A 91 -8.12 15.55 14.25
C LEU A 91 -7.93 14.11 13.73
N THR A 92 -6.83 13.86 13.03
CA THR A 92 -6.52 12.55 12.46
C THR A 92 -5.08 12.13 12.78
N GLY A 93 -4.90 10.81 13.00
CA GLY A 93 -3.60 10.20 13.25
C GLY A 93 -3.00 9.61 11.97
N GLY A 94 -1.69 9.78 11.81
CA GLY A 94 -0.92 9.15 10.74
C GLY A 94 0.56 9.04 11.09
N VAL A 95 1.21 7.99 10.59
CA VAL A 95 2.64 7.76 10.76
C VAL A 95 3.31 7.53 9.40
N TYR A 96 4.60 7.85 9.30
CA TYR A 96 5.37 7.67 8.08
C TYR A 96 6.84 7.31 8.35
N THR A 97 7.48 6.68 7.35
CA THR A 97 8.90 6.29 7.44
C THR A 97 9.85 7.29 6.76
N LYS A 98 9.38 8.52 6.48
CA LYS A 98 10.15 9.56 5.77
C LYS A 98 11.47 9.86 6.46
N GLY A 99 12.58 9.84 5.68
CA GLY A 99 13.93 10.11 6.17
C GLY A 99 14.52 9.03 7.07
N LYS A 100 13.81 7.91 7.27
CA LYS A 100 14.21 6.80 8.14
C LYS A 100 14.32 5.49 7.37
N MET A 101 13.28 5.10 6.64
CA MET A 101 13.23 3.86 5.89
C MET A 101 12.57 4.06 4.54
N GLY A 102 13.11 3.42 3.50
CA GLY A 102 12.56 3.42 2.15
C GLY A 102 12.45 2.00 1.59
N PHE A 103 11.48 1.81 0.72
CA PHE A 103 11.14 0.53 0.07
C PHE A 103 11.37 0.66 -1.44
N MET A 104 11.99 -0.35 -2.03
CA MET A 104 12.28 -0.44 -3.46
C MET A 104 12.63 -1.89 -3.82
N ASP A 105 12.32 -2.31 -5.04
CA ASP A 105 12.68 -3.64 -5.57
C ASP A 105 12.27 -4.80 -4.63
N GLY A 106 10.98 -4.89 -4.33
CA GLY A 106 10.45 -5.87 -3.40
C GLY A 106 8.94 -5.89 -3.34
N ARG A 107 8.39 -6.69 -2.43
CA ARG A 107 6.97 -6.78 -2.13
C ARG A 107 6.70 -6.18 -0.75
N LEU A 108 5.89 -5.14 -0.68
CA LEU A 108 5.42 -4.52 0.55
C LEU A 108 3.98 -4.95 0.81
N GLU A 109 3.73 -5.45 2.02
CA GLU A 109 2.43 -5.91 2.47
C GLU A 109 2.01 -5.20 3.76
N ILE A 110 0.74 -4.84 3.85
CA ILE A 110 0.13 -4.27 5.05
C ILE A 110 -1.14 -5.06 5.38
N LYS A 111 -1.22 -5.61 6.60
CA LYS A 111 -2.43 -6.25 7.11
C LYS A 111 -3.16 -5.30 8.04
N ALA A 112 -4.40 -4.97 7.67
CA ALA A 112 -5.19 -4.03 8.43
C ALA A 112 -6.69 -4.30 8.37
N LYS A 113 -7.40 -3.85 9.42
CA LYS A 113 -8.85 -3.71 9.46
C LYS A 113 -9.20 -2.22 9.45
N LEU A 114 -10.11 -1.83 8.57
CA LEU A 114 -10.52 -0.46 8.34
C LEU A 114 -11.98 -0.29 8.72
N ASN A 115 -12.29 0.56 9.70
CA ASN A 115 -13.67 0.90 9.99
C ASN A 115 -14.15 1.97 9.00
N GLY A 116 -15.44 1.92 8.64
CA GLY A 116 -16.07 2.94 7.81
C GLY A 116 -16.73 4.02 8.66
N ALA A 117 -16.77 5.24 8.13
CA ALA A 117 -17.59 6.36 8.58
C ALA A 117 -17.77 7.33 7.40
N THR A 118 -18.87 8.11 7.41
CA THR A 118 -19.09 9.14 6.39
C THR A 118 -17.97 10.18 6.45
N GLY A 119 -17.25 10.35 5.34
CA GLY A 119 -16.08 11.22 5.24
C GLY A 119 -14.76 10.57 5.70
N ALA A 120 -14.75 9.29 6.09
CA ALA A 120 -13.51 8.58 6.41
C ALA A 120 -12.76 8.15 5.14
N TRP A 121 -11.43 8.33 5.17
CA TRP A 121 -10.54 8.03 4.05
C TRP A 121 -9.21 7.47 4.58
N PRO A 122 -9.18 6.24 5.14
CA PRO A 122 -7.92 5.57 5.50
C PRO A 122 -7.11 5.24 4.27
N ALA A 123 -5.77 5.41 4.35
CA ALA A 123 -4.85 5.16 3.26
C ALA A 123 -3.53 4.50 3.70
N PHE A 124 -2.98 3.66 2.80
CA PHE A 124 -1.61 3.14 2.80
C PHE A 124 -0.97 3.46 1.47
N TRP A 125 0.03 4.29 1.47
CA TRP A 125 0.60 4.85 0.25
C TRP A 125 2.07 5.18 0.39
N LEU A 126 2.73 5.44 -0.72
CA LEU A 126 4.16 5.63 -0.80
C LEU A 126 4.49 6.91 -1.57
N LEU A 127 5.41 7.70 -1.01
CA LEU A 127 6.01 8.84 -1.69
C LEU A 127 7.53 8.65 -1.81
N PRO A 128 8.19 9.24 -2.82
CA PRO A 128 9.63 9.13 -3.00
C PRO A 128 10.38 9.81 -1.84
N GLN A 129 11.49 9.20 -1.42
CA GLN A 129 12.36 9.82 -0.41
C GLN A 129 12.90 11.17 -0.88
N GLU A 130 13.13 11.30 -2.19
CA GLU A 130 13.61 12.52 -2.84
C GLU A 130 12.76 12.84 -4.06
N GLY A 131 12.65 14.13 -4.40
CA GLY A 131 11.86 14.59 -5.53
C GLY A 131 10.58 15.32 -5.13
N GLN A 132 9.94 15.93 -6.13
CA GLN A 132 8.71 16.69 -5.95
C GLN A 132 7.53 15.93 -6.58
N TRP A 133 6.39 16.02 -5.92
CA TRP A 133 5.14 15.52 -6.46
C TRP A 133 4.62 16.44 -7.59
N PRO A 134 4.04 15.90 -8.70
CA PRO A 134 3.89 14.48 -9.01
C PRO A 134 5.06 13.87 -9.80
N MET A 135 6.14 14.62 -10.07
CA MET A 135 7.29 14.17 -10.87
C MET A 135 7.99 12.95 -10.25
N GLY A 136 8.07 12.88 -8.92
CA GLY A 136 8.70 11.79 -8.19
C GLY A 136 7.86 10.53 -8.12
N GLY A 137 6.57 10.61 -8.45
CA GLY A 137 5.61 9.51 -8.35
C GLY A 137 4.93 9.40 -6.99
N GLU A 138 3.82 8.64 -6.96
CA GLU A 138 3.06 8.23 -5.78
C GLU A 138 2.46 6.85 -6.05
N ILE A 139 2.44 5.98 -5.04
CA ILE A 139 1.93 4.62 -5.14
C ILE A 139 0.90 4.42 -4.02
N ASP A 140 -0.38 4.39 -4.38
CA ASP A 140 -1.47 4.17 -3.42
C ASP A 140 -1.76 2.68 -3.35
N ILE A 141 -1.25 2.04 -2.30
CA ILE A 141 -1.41 0.59 -2.08
C ILE A 141 -2.86 0.29 -1.70
N MET A 142 -3.48 1.19 -0.95
CA MET A 142 -4.87 1.08 -0.51
C MET A 142 -5.41 2.44 -0.10
N GLU A 143 -6.56 2.79 -0.65
CA GLU A 143 -7.43 3.84 -0.15
C GLU A 143 -8.85 3.29 -0.03
N ARG A 144 -9.56 3.63 1.03
CA ARG A 144 -10.97 3.28 1.22
C ARG A 144 -11.78 4.53 1.49
N LEU A 145 -12.93 4.68 0.86
CA LEU A 145 -13.81 5.83 1.06
C LEU A 145 -15.08 5.42 1.79
N ASN A 146 -15.41 6.18 2.84
CA ASN A 146 -16.66 6.01 3.57
C ASN A 146 -16.87 4.54 4.03
N TYR A 147 -17.93 3.91 3.51
CA TYR A 147 -18.32 2.52 3.79
C TYR A 147 -18.08 1.58 2.60
N ASP A 148 -17.25 1.97 1.63
CA ASP A 148 -17.03 1.16 0.44
C ASP A 148 -16.56 -0.26 0.79
N ASN A 149 -17.09 -1.24 0.06
CA ASN A 149 -16.69 -2.64 0.14
C ASN A 149 -15.55 -2.98 -0.83
N ILE A 150 -14.90 -1.96 -1.35
CA ILE A 150 -13.74 -2.03 -2.22
C ILE A 150 -12.62 -1.15 -1.68
N ALA A 151 -11.39 -1.43 -2.07
CA ALA A 151 -10.27 -0.52 -1.94
C ALA A 151 -9.82 -0.05 -3.33
N TYR A 152 -9.37 1.20 -3.38
CA TYR A 152 -8.78 1.84 -4.54
C TYR A 152 -7.28 1.67 -4.49
N GLN A 153 -6.66 1.38 -5.63
CA GLN A 153 -5.22 1.27 -5.82
C GLN A 153 -4.84 2.10 -7.03
N THR A 154 -3.93 3.06 -6.86
CA THR A 154 -3.68 4.10 -7.86
C THR A 154 -2.18 4.37 -7.98
N VAL A 155 -1.78 4.89 -9.13
CA VAL A 155 -0.45 5.40 -9.39
C VAL A 155 -0.57 6.84 -9.88
N HIS A 156 0.12 7.77 -9.20
CA HIS A 156 0.25 9.14 -9.66
C HIS A 156 1.68 9.44 -10.10
N SER A 157 1.81 10.15 -11.19
CA SER A 157 3.06 10.64 -11.76
C SER A 157 2.79 11.86 -12.62
N HIS A 158 3.83 12.54 -13.09
CA HIS A 158 3.64 13.60 -14.08
C HIS A 158 2.82 13.15 -15.29
N TYR A 159 3.09 11.94 -15.78
CA TYR A 159 2.39 11.33 -16.91
C TYR A 159 0.88 11.14 -16.64
N THR A 160 0.51 10.58 -15.48
CA THR A 160 -0.89 10.29 -15.17
C THR A 160 -1.65 11.51 -14.65
N TYR A 161 -1.00 12.38 -13.87
CA TYR A 161 -1.65 13.51 -13.19
C TYR A 161 -1.63 14.79 -14.04
N ASP A 162 -0.45 15.29 -14.40
CA ASP A 162 -0.32 16.56 -15.13
C ASP A 162 -0.67 16.43 -16.62
N LEU A 163 -0.18 15.36 -17.27
CA LEU A 163 -0.44 15.11 -18.69
C LEU A 163 -1.78 14.39 -18.93
N GLY A 164 -2.38 13.80 -17.90
CA GLY A 164 -3.73 13.22 -17.95
C GLY A 164 -3.81 11.84 -18.65
N PHE A 165 -2.72 11.13 -18.88
CA PHE A 165 -2.71 9.79 -19.47
C PHE A 165 -3.11 8.74 -18.43
N LYS A 166 -4.41 8.56 -18.20
CA LYS A 166 -4.96 7.71 -17.12
C LYS A 166 -5.35 6.30 -17.54
N THR A 167 -5.38 6.04 -18.83
CA THR A 167 -5.95 4.79 -19.39
C THR A 167 -4.96 3.94 -20.16
N THR A 168 -3.78 4.48 -20.49
CA THR A 168 -2.77 3.78 -21.31
C THR A 168 -1.37 4.03 -20.79
N PRO A 169 -0.88 3.20 -19.84
CA PRO A 169 -1.58 2.12 -19.15
C PRO A 169 -2.64 2.65 -18.16
N PRO A 170 -3.61 1.84 -17.70
CA PRO A 170 -4.52 2.23 -16.62
C PRO A 170 -3.73 2.66 -15.39
N GLN A 171 -4.05 3.82 -14.82
CA GLN A 171 -3.35 4.36 -13.64
C GLN A 171 -3.75 3.68 -12.34
N GLY A 172 -4.84 2.91 -12.32
CA GLY A 172 -5.33 2.28 -11.12
C GLY A 172 -6.46 1.28 -11.38
N SER A 173 -6.85 0.62 -10.30
CA SER A 173 -7.95 -0.35 -10.26
C SER A 173 -8.60 -0.34 -8.87
N THR A 174 -9.68 -1.10 -8.72
CA THR A 174 -10.31 -1.38 -7.43
C THR A 174 -10.40 -2.89 -7.22
N GLY A 175 -10.41 -3.30 -5.95
CA GLY A 175 -10.64 -4.71 -5.60
C GLY A 175 -11.51 -4.84 -4.36
N PRO A 176 -12.24 -5.97 -4.21
CA PRO A 176 -13.12 -6.20 -3.06
C PRO A 176 -12.32 -6.38 -1.77
N ILE A 177 -12.87 -5.87 -0.68
CA ILE A 177 -12.35 -6.06 0.68
C ILE A 177 -13.42 -6.73 1.56
N HIS A 178 -12.98 -7.28 2.69
CA HIS A 178 -13.84 -7.71 3.79
C HIS A 178 -13.93 -6.58 4.83
N PRO A 179 -14.99 -5.72 4.82
CA PRO A 179 -15.03 -4.49 5.62
C PRO A 179 -14.90 -4.71 7.12
N GLU A 180 -15.39 -5.87 7.62
CA GLU A 180 -15.41 -6.21 9.04
C GLU A 180 -14.23 -7.09 9.48
N ALA A 181 -13.29 -7.38 8.56
CA ALA A 181 -12.14 -8.26 8.83
C ALA A 181 -10.82 -7.61 8.45
N TYR A 182 -9.72 -8.24 8.86
CA TYR A 182 -8.40 -7.89 8.36
C TYR A 182 -8.26 -8.31 6.90
N ASN A 183 -7.70 -7.43 6.10
CA ASN A 183 -7.28 -7.69 4.73
C ASN A 183 -5.78 -7.46 4.61
N VAL A 184 -5.15 -8.08 3.63
CA VAL A 184 -3.76 -7.84 3.25
C VAL A 184 -3.74 -7.04 1.96
N TYR A 185 -3.12 -5.88 1.98
CA TYR A 185 -2.91 -5.01 0.84
C TYR A 185 -1.45 -5.03 0.44
N ALA A 186 -1.14 -5.19 -0.84
CA ALA A 186 0.24 -5.34 -1.25
C ALA A 186 0.55 -4.65 -2.58
N VAL A 187 1.83 -4.24 -2.72
CA VAL A 187 2.44 -3.83 -3.98
C VAL A 187 3.76 -4.57 -4.17
N GLU A 188 3.97 -5.11 -5.36
CA GLU A 188 5.26 -5.59 -5.83
C GLU A 188 5.90 -4.52 -6.71
N MET A 189 7.09 -4.09 -6.33
CA MET A 189 7.86 -3.06 -7.01
C MET A 189 9.00 -3.71 -7.78
N TYR A 190 8.98 -3.56 -9.10
CA TYR A 190 10.01 -4.03 -10.03
C TYR A 190 10.61 -2.85 -10.79
N ALA A 191 11.76 -3.06 -11.40
CA ALA A 191 12.43 -2.04 -12.22
C ALA A 191 11.58 -1.54 -13.40
N ASP A 192 10.60 -2.33 -13.83
CA ASP A 192 9.78 -2.09 -15.02
C ASP A 192 8.26 -2.16 -14.79
N SER A 193 7.82 -2.40 -13.56
CA SER A 193 6.39 -2.49 -13.25
C SER A 193 6.08 -2.38 -11.76
N LEU A 194 4.85 -1.98 -11.45
CA LEU A 194 4.22 -2.09 -10.14
C LEU A 194 3.02 -3.02 -10.27
N SER A 195 2.96 -4.08 -9.44
CA SER A 195 1.82 -5.01 -9.42
C SER A 195 1.12 -4.96 -8.06
N PHE A 196 -0.20 -4.84 -8.08
CA PHE A 196 -1.01 -4.60 -6.89
C PHE A 196 -1.89 -5.80 -6.54
N PHE A 197 -2.11 -6.01 -5.24
CA PHE A 197 -2.86 -7.15 -4.73
C PHE A 197 -3.73 -6.76 -3.53
N ILE A 198 -4.86 -7.43 -3.38
CA ILE A 198 -5.72 -7.43 -2.19
C ILE A 198 -6.00 -8.89 -1.83
N ASN A 199 -5.64 -9.32 -0.61
CA ASN A 199 -5.81 -10.70 -0.15
C ASN A 199 -5.22 -11.72 -1.15
N ASP A 200 -4.00 -11.46 -1.64
CA ASP A 200 -3.28 -12.23 -2.67
C ASP A 200 -3.96 -12.30 -4.06
N GLN A 201 -5.08 -11.60 -4.24
CA GLN A 201 -5.70 -11.47 -5.54
C GLN A 201 -5.08 -10.29 -6.28
N HIS A 202 -4.46 -10.56 -7.44
CA HIS A 202 -3.94 -9.52 -8.32
C HIS A 202 -5.07 -8.61 -8.83
N THR A 203 -4.90 -7.30 -8.70
CA THR A 203 -5.89 -6.29 -9.10
C THR A 203 -5.50 -5.59 -10.40
N PHE A 204 -4.24 -5.16 -10.52
CA PHE A 204 -3.70 -4.61 -11.77
C PHE A 204 -2.18 -4.53 -11.73
N THR A 205 -1.59 -4.26 -12.91
CA THR A 205 -0.17 -3.95 -13.05
C THR A 205 -0.02 -2.64 -13.82
N TYR A 206 0.79 -1.71 -13.28
CA TYR A 206 1.23 -0.50 -13.96
C TYR A 206 2.61 -0.74 -14.56
N PRO A 207 2.74 -0.96 -15.88
CA PRO A 207 4.02 -1.23 -16.52
C PRO A 207 4.76 0.07 -16.87
N ARG A 208 6.07 0.00 -16.92
CA ARG A 208 6.88 0.94 -17.67
C ARG A 208 6.62 0.71 -19.16
N ILE A 209 6.32 1.76 -19.91
CA ILE A 209 6.10 1.68 -21.36
C ILE A 209 7.11 2.55 -22.10
N GLU A 210 7.36 2.21 -23.35
CA GLU A 210 8.08 3.10 -24.25
C GLU A 210 7.17 4.25 -24.67
N THR A 211 7.59 5.48 -24.40
CA THR A 211 6.86 6.69 -24.72
C THR A 211 7.80 7.90 -24.75
N ASP A 212 7.49 8.88 -25.59
CA ASP A 212 8.18 10.18 -25.61
C ASP A 212 7.69 11.12 -24.51
N GLN A 213 6.70 10.70 -23.70
CA GLN A 213 6.12 11.50 -22.62
C GLN A 213 6.94 11.32 -21.34
N GLU A 214 7.31 12.44 -20.72
CA GLU A 214 8.10 12.46 -19.49
C GLU A 214 7.31 11.96 -18.28
N GLY A 215 8.05 11.38 -17.30
CA GLY A 215 7.50 11.03 -15.99
C GLY A 215 6.52 9.86 -16.00
N GLN A 216 6.58 8.97 -17.01
CA GLN A 216 5.68 7.81 -17.07
C GLN A 216 5.97 6.79 -15.96
N PHE A 217 7.24 6.53 -15.62
CA PHE A 217 7.61 5.53 -14.62
C PHE A 217 8.74 6.03 -13.71
N PRO A 218 8.47 6.91 -12.73
CA PRO A 218 9.48 7.44 -11.80
C PRO A 218 9.76 6.52 -10.60
N PHE A 219 9.35 5.24 -10.63
CA PHE A 219 9.31 4.32 -9.49
C PHE A 219 10.60 3.49 -9.30
N HIS A 220 11.75 3.98 -9.74
CA HIS A 220 13.07 3.33 -9.64
C HIS A 220 13.96 3.96 -8.55
N GLN A 221 13.36 4.42 -7.46
CA GLN A 221 14.00 5.03 -6.32
C GLN A 221 13.34 4.56 -5.01
N PRO A 222 13.98 4.74 -3.83
CA PRO A 222 13.35 4.41 -2.57
C PRO A 222 12.12 5.29 -2.27
N PHE A 223 11.03 4.66 -1.83
CA PHE A 223 9.79 5.30 -1.42
C PHE A 223 9.58 5.12 0.08
N TYR A 224 9.17 6.17 0.79
CA TYR A 224 8.75 6.05 2.18
C TYR A 224 7.26 5.74 2.27
N LEU A 225 6.88 4.94 3.30
CA LEU A 225 5.51 4.52 3.55
C LEU A 225 4.79 5.53 4.45
N LEU A 226 3.52 5.80 4.12
CA LEU A 226 2.56 6.54 4.94
C LEU A 226 1.40 5.60 5.27
N LEU A 227 0.99 5.60 6.54
CA LEU A 227 -0.18 4.92 7.07
C LEU A 227 -1.00 5.98 7.80
N ASP A 228 -2.18 6.32 7.30
CA ASP A 228 -2.93 7.41 7.89
C ASP A 228 -4.45 7.25 7.80
N MET A 229 -5.12 7.74 8.83
CA MET A 229 -6.55 7.99 8.82
C MET A 229 -6.76 9.43 8.36
N GLN A 230 -7.47 9.60 7.25
CA GLN A 230 -7.83 10.90 6.71
C GLN A 230 -9.33 11.14 6.89
N LEU A 231 -9.74 12.39 6.98
CA LEU A 231 -11.15 12.78 7.13
C LEU A 231 -11.49 13.95 6.20
N GLY A 232 -12.61 13.80 5.49
CA GLY A 232 -13.14 14.85 4.62
C GLY A 232 -12.27 15.10 3.39
N GLY A 233 -12.68 16.04 2.57
CA GLY A 233 -11.98 16.41 1.35
C GLY A 233 -12.85 16.34 0.12
N SER A 234 -12.29 16.81 -1.00
CA SER A 234 -13.03 16.93 -2.27
C SER A 234 -13.43 15.58 -2.85
N TRP A 235 -12.68 14.52 -2.55
CA TRP A 235 -12.94 13.18 -3.08
C TRP A 235 -13.91 12.38 -2.21
N VAL A 236 -13.69 12.33 -0.89
CA VAL A 236 -14.51 11.51 0.02
C VAL A 236 -15.79 12.22 0.47
N GLY A 237 -15.83 13.55 0.40
CA GLY A 237 -16.97 14.37 0.83
C GLY A 237 -16.86 14.88 2.27
N ALA A 238 -17.98 15.38 2.79
CA ALA A 238 -18.06 15.94 4.13
C ALA A 238 -18.06 14.84 5.21
N VAL A 239 -17.51 15.16 6.38
CA VAL A 239 -17.50 14.28 7.56
C VAL A 239 -18.81 14.37 8.31
N ASP A 240 -19.41 13.22 8.69
CA ASP A 240 -20.46 13.18 9.71
C ASP A 240 -19.83 13.03 11.10
N PRO A 241 -19.84 14.07 11.95
CA PRO A 241 -19.22 14.00 13.27
C PRO A 241 -19.90 13.01 14.23
N THR A 242 -21.15 12.61 13.95
CA THR A 242 -21.89 11.67 14.82
C THR A 242 -21.41 10.22 14.66
N GLU A 243 -20.65 9.93 13.59
CA GLU A 243 -20.07 8.61 13.31
C GLU A 243 -18.63 8.48 13.81
N LEU A 244 -18.09 9.52 14.45
CA LEU A 244 -16.73 9.50 15.02
C LEU A 244 -16.75 9.06 16.51
N PRO A 245 -15.68 8.39 16.99
CA PRO A 245 -14.40 8.15 16.32
C PRO A 245 -14.47 7.05 15.27
N VAL A 246 -13.65 7.19 14.22
CA VAL A 246 -13.37 6.12 13.25
C VAL A 246 -11.93 5.64 13.41
N GLU A 247 -11.71 4.34 13.26
CA GLU A 247 -10.40 3.71 13.51
C GLU A 247 -9.93 2.87 12.31
N MET A 248 -8.62 2.82 12.13
CA MET A 248 -7.95 1.79 11.35
C MET A 248 -6.97 1.05 12.27
N SER A 249 -7.01 -0.29 12.25
CA SER A 249 -6.15 -1.17 13.04
C SER A 249 -5.18 -1.87 12.13
N ILE A 250 -3.89 -1.61 12.29
CA ILE A 250 -2.80 -2.17 11.47
C ILE A 250 -2.12 -3.24 12.30
N ASP A 251 -2.22 -4.51 11.85
CA ASP A 251 -1.66 -5.69 12.52
C ASP A 251 -0.15 -5.77 12.28
N TRP A 252 0.27 -5.68 11.02
CA TRP A 252 1.67 -5.70 10.65
C TRP A 252 1.94 -5.05 9.29
N VAL A 253 3.22 -4.68 9.09
CA VAL A 253 3.81 -4.30 7.80
C VAL A 253 4.99 -5.23 7.53
N ARG A 254 5.10 -5.78 6.31
CA ARG A 254 6.15 -6.72 5.91
C ARG A 254 6.75 -6.33 4.57
N PHE A 255 8.05 -6.45 4.48
CA PHE A 255 8.78 -6.22 3.25
C PHE A 255 9.60 -7.44 2.88
N TYR A 256 9.46 -7.87 1.62
CA TYR A 256 10.11 -9.04 1.07
C TYR A 256 10.95 -8.65 -0.14
N GLN A 257 12.05 -9.39 -0.35
CA GLN A 257 12.88 -9.30 -1.55
C GLN A 257 13.15 -10.70 -2.13
N LYS A 258 13.48 -10.77 -3.42
CA LYS A 258 13.84 -12.02 -4.12
C LYS A 258 15.33 -12.27 -4.09
#